data_d290657745982d4843722c0d560ac874
#
_entry.id   d290657745982d4843722c0d560ac874
#
_cell.length_a   1.000
_cell.length_b   1.000
_cell.length_c   1.000
_cell.angle_alpha   90.00
_cell.angle_beta   90.00
_cell.angle_gamma   90.00
#
_symmetry.space_group_name_H-M   'P 1'
#
loop_
_entity.id
_entity.type
_entity.pdbx_description
1 polymer ?
#
loop_
_entity_poly.entity_id
_entity_poly.type
_entity_poly.pdbx_seq_one_letter_code
_entity_poly.pdbx_strand_id
1 'polypeptide(L)'
;EKDAEAKAQQEEETRKQAQEQAERQAQAQAIQQEGASRSAERTVITPPASKTGQAVAEYAMQFSGYPYVYGGNQPSGWDCSGFVQYVFAQFDVSLPHQSGSQMSVGSPVASLAEAQPGDILANGSHAAIYIGNGMVMNAMSPSQGTGVAPVGMVMYGSYAIRRVL
;
A
#
# COMPACT_ATOMS: atom_id res chain seq x y z
N GLU A 1 10.50 20.51 38.56
CA GLU A 1 9.06 20.67 38.29
C GLU A 1 8.74 20.59 36.80
N LYS A 2 9.51 21.23 35.91
CA LYS A 2 9.32 21.18 34.46
C LYS A 2 9.60 19.79 33.87
N ASP A 3 10.51 19.01 34.44
CA ASP A 3 10.84 17.66 33.98
C ASP A 3 9.75 16.64 34.30
N ALA A 4 9.02 16.83 35.39
CA ALA A 4 7.89 15.98 35.78
C ALA A 4 6.67 16.20 34.88
N GLU A 5 6.40 17.45 34.48
CA GLU A 5 5.31 17.79 33.57
C GLU A 5 5.57 17.31 32.16
N ALA A 6 6.80 17.45 31.65
CA ALA A 6 7.21 16.96 30.35
C ALA A 6 7.12 15.42 30.27
N LYS A 7 7.51 14.73 31.37
CA LYS A 7 7.44 13.28 31.47
C LYS A 7 6.00 12.78 31.52
N ALA A 8 5.12 13.48 32.26
CA ALA A 8 3.69 13.15 32.32
C ALA A 8 2.98 13.36 30.99
N GLN A 9 3.32 14.42 30.26
CA GLN A 9 2.80 14.70 28.91
C GLN A 9 3.28 13.64 27.93
N GLN A 10 4.54 13.23 28.00
CA GLN A 10 5.10 12.20 27.15
C GLN A 10 4.48 10.81 27.41
N GLU A 11 4.23 10.48 28.67
CA GLU A 11 3.54 9.25 29.05
C GLU A 11 2.09 9.23 28.58
N GLU A 12 1.39 10.35 28.66
CA GLU A 12 0.01 10.51 28.19
C GLU A 12 -0.07 10.38 26.68
N GLU A 13 0.86 11.01 25.96
CA GLU A 13 0.95 10.93 24.50
C GLU A 13 1.28 9.50 24.03
N THR A 14 2.20 8.82 24.70
CA THR A 14 2.53 7.41 24.44
C THR A 14 1.33 6.50 24.69
N ARG A 15 0.55 6.78 25.73
CA ARG A 15 -0.66 6.04 26.05
C ARG A 15 -1.74 6.22 25.00
N LYS A 16 -1.94 7.45 24.52
CA LYS A 16 -2.88 7.76 23.42
C LYS A 16 -2.49 7.08 22.13
N GLN A 17 -1.20 7.11 21.78
CA GLN A 17 -0.68 6.43 20.59
C GLN A 17 -0.85 4.91 20.67
N ALA A 18 -0.57 4.32 21.85
CA ALA A 18 -0.75 2.89 22.08
C ALA A 18 -2.22 2.48 22.00
N GLN A 19 -3.12 3.32 22.52
CA GLN A 19 -4.57 3.09 22.49
C GLN A 19 -5.13 3.21 21.07
N GLU A 20 -4.71 4.24 20.32
CA GLU A 20 -5.04 4.38 18.90
C GLU A 20 -4.54 3.20 18.07
N GLN A 21 -3.31 2.76 18.33
CA GLN A 21 -2.71 1.62 17.66
C GLN A 21 -3.46 0.31 17.96
N ALA A 22 -3.89 0.11 19.21
CA ALA A 22 -4.68 -1.04 19.61
C ALA A 22 -6.07 -1.05 18.95
N GLU A 23 -6.73 0.11 18.87
CA GLU A 23 -8.02 0.26 18.19
C GLU A 23 -7.91 0.00 16.69
N ARG A 24 -6.84 0.50 16.06
CA ARG A 24 -6.58 0.26 14.63
C ARG A 24 -6.27 -1.21 14.34
N GLN A 25 -5.53 -1.88 15.23
CA GLN A 25 -5.27 -3.32 15.11
C GLN A 25 -6.55 -4.14 15.29
N ALA A 26 -7.42 -3.76 16.21
CA ALA A 26 -8.72 -4.41 16.41
C ALA A 26 -9.62 -4.24 15.19
N GLN A 27 -9.65 -3.04 14.59
CA GLN A 27 -10.39 -2.78 13.36
C GLN A 27 -9.81 -3.56 12.17
N ALA A 28 -8.48 -3.64 12.06
CA ALA A 28 -7.82 -4.42 11.01
C ALA A 28 -8.11 -5.91 11.14
N GLN A 29 -8.14 -6.45 12.37
CA GLN A 29 -8.52 -7.84 12.63
C GLN A 29 -9.98 -8.11 12.31
N ALA A 30 -10.88 -7.18 12.64
CA ALA A 30 -12.30 -7.27 12.30
C ALA A 30 -12.51 -7.28 10.78
N ILE A 31 -11.78 -6.42 10.05
CA ILE A 31 -11.78 -6.36 8.58
C ILE A 31 -11.23 -7.66 8.00
N GLN A 32 -10.18 -8.24 8.60
CA GLN A 32 -9.65 -9.54 8.20
C GLN A 32 -10.65 -10.67 8.36
N GLN A 33 -11.40 -10.69 9.46
CA GLN A 33 -12.42 -11.71 9.70
C GLN A 33 -13.61 -11.55 8.75
N GLU A 34 -14.03 -10.33 8.49
CA GLU A 34 -15.06 -10.06 7.47
C GLU A 34 -14.56 -10.38 6.07
N GLY A 35 -13.30 -10.05 5.76
CA GLY A 35 -12.66 -10.38 4.49
C GLY A 35 -12.52 -11.89 4.29
N ALA A 36 -12.16 -12.64 5.34
CA ALA A 36 -12.08 -14.10 5.31
C ALA A 36 -13.46 -14.76 5.15
N SER A 37 -14.50 -14.21 5.80
CA SER A 37 -15.88 -14.67 5.65
C SER A 37 -16.43 -14.37 4.25
N ARG A 38 -16.07 -13.23 3.70
CA ARG A 38 -16.48 -12.81 2.35
C ARG A 38 -15.70 -13.51 1.26
N SER A 39 -14.45 -13.90 1.50
CA SER A 39 -13.65 -14.64 0.52
C SER A 39 -14.15 -16.07 0.30
N ALA A 40 -14.88 -16.63 1.27
CA ALA A 40 -15.55 -17.92 1.09
C ALA A 40 -16.79 -17.82 0.18
N GLU A 41 -17.36 -16.63 0.03
CA GLU A 41 -18.55 -16.35 -0.80
C GLU A 41 -18.20 -15.60 -2.11
N ARG A 42 -16.99 -15.10 -2.24
CA ARG A 42 -16.58 -14.32 -3.43
C ARG A 42 -15.96 -15.20 -4.49
N THR A 43 -16.42 -15.00 -5.72
CA THR A 43 -15.66 -15.34 -6.92
C THR A 43 -14.24 -14.77 -6.83
N VAL A 44 -13.28 -15.61 -7.17
CA VAL A 44 -11.86 -15.21 -7.27
C VAL A 44 -11.75 -13.93 -8.08
N ILE A 45 -11.03 -12.92 -7.56
CA ILE A 45 -10.75 -11.71 -8.30
C ILE A 45 -9.86 -12.08 -9.48
N THR A 46 -10.43 -12.06 -10.68
CA THR A 46 -9.73 -12.44 -11.92
C THR A 46 -9.09 -11.18 -12.52
N PRO A 47 -7.80 -11.21 -12.87
CA PRO A 47 -7.19 -10.08 -13.56
C PRO A 47 -7.84 -9.88 -14.92
N PRO A 48 -8.00 -8.61 -15.37
CA PRO A 48 -8.56 -8.33 -16.69
C PRO A 48 -7.66 -8.85 -17.80
N ALA A 49 -8.25 -9.15 -18.96
CA ALA A 49 -7.50 -9.60 -20.12
C ALA A 49 -6.59 -8.51 -20.70
N SER A 50 -6.91 -7.25 -20.48
CA SER A 50 -6.12 -6.10 -20.93
C SER A 50 -4.89 -5.90 -20.03
N LYS A 51 -3.71 -5.77 -20.64
CA LYS A 51 -2.45 -5.50 -19.94
C LYS A 51 -2.05 -4.03 -20.09
N THR A 52 -2.88 -3.14 -19.59
CA THR A 52 -2.65 -1.69 -19.62
C THR A 52 -2.44 -1.15 -18.19
N GLY A 53 -1.84 0.02 -18.07
CA GLY A 53 -1.68 0.69 -16.78
C GLY A 53 -3.03 0.97 -16.12
N GLN A 54 -4.04 1.37 -16.90
CA GLN A 54 -5.40 1.58 -16.40
C GLN A 54 -5.99 0.29 -15.83
N ALA A 55 -5.80 -0.83 -16.50
CA ALA A 55 -6.28 -2.14 -16.01
C ALA A 55 -5.56 -2.55 -14.72
N VAL A 56 -4.27 -2.25 -14.58
CA VAL A 56 -3.51 -2.48 -13.34
C VAL A 56 -4.11 -1.67 -12.19
N ALA A 57 -4.38 -0.39 -12.41
CA ALA A 57 -4.96 0.48 -11.40
C ALA A 57 -6.34 -0.01 -10.95
N GLU A 58 -7.19 -0.38 -11.88
CA GLU A 58 -8.53 -0.90 -11.60
C GLU A 58 -8.48 -2.22 -10.84
N TYR A 59 -7.59 -3.11 -11.23
CA TYR A 59 -7.39 -4.39 -10.54
C TYR A 59 -6.86 -4.17 -9.12
N ALA A 60 -5.88 -3.29 -8.95
CA ALA A 60 -5.30 -2.96 -7.65
C ALA A 60 -6.35 -2.41 -6.68
N MET A 61 -7.28 -1.58 -7.15
CA MET A 61 -8.32 -0.99 -6.31
C MET A 61 -9.31 -2.01 -5.74
N GLN A 62 -9.42 -3.18 -6.34
CA GLN A 62 -10.30 -4.25 -5.83
C GLN A 62 -9.79 -4.85 -4.51
N PHE A 63 -8.54 -4.62 -4.16
CA PHE A 63 -7.93 -5.13 -2.93
C PHE A 63 -8.05 -4.19 -1.74
N SER A 64 -8.88 -3.17 -1.82
CA SER A 64 -9.16 -2.27 -0.70
C SER A 64 -9.66 -3.06 0.51
N GLY A 65 -9.07 -2.82 1.67
CA GLY A 65 -9.41 -3.52 2.91
C GLY A 65 -8.64 -4.81 3.15
N TYR A 66 -7.78 -5.23 2.22
CA TYR A 66 -6.96 -6.43 2.39
C TYR A 66 -5.86 -6.20 3.43
N PRO A 67 -5.44 -7.27 4.15
CA PRO A 67 -4.54 -7.12 5.28
C PRO A 67 -3.10 -6.80 4.89
N TYR A 68 -2.41 -6.05 5.73
CA TYR A 68 -0.98 -5.80 5.63
C TYR A 68 -0.23 -6.77 6.54
N VAL A 69 0.78 -7.45 5.98
CA VAL A 69 1.71 -8.30 6.73
C VAL A 69 3.12 -8.01 6.25
N TYR A 70 3.99 -7.61 7.16
CA TYR A 70 5.39 -7.30 6.82
C TYR A 70 6.07 -8.54 6.21
N GLY A 71 6.69 -8.35 5.06
CA GLY A 71 7.35 -9.43 4.32
C GLY A 71 6.42 -10.29 3.49
N GLY A 72 5.10 -10.05 3.54
CA GLY A 72 4.12 -10.79 2.76
C GLY A 72 4.00 -10.30 1.32
N ASN A 73 3.55 -11.19 0.43
CA ASN A 73 3.31 -10.88 -0.99
C ASN A 73 2.11 -11.62 -1.56
N GLN A 74 1.14 -11.93 -0.72
CA GLN A 74 -0.09 -12.65 -1.08
C GLN A 74 -1.32 -11.89 -0.59
N PRO A 75 -2.51 -12.11 -1.18
CA PRO A 75 -3.73 -11.46 -0.70
C PRO A 75 -4.08 -11.73 0.76
N SER A 76 -3.60 -12.83 1.32
CA SER A 76 -3.74 -13.15 2.74
C SER A 76 -2.94 -12.22 3.64
N GLY A 77 -1.97 -11.50 3.09
CA GLY A 77 -1.16 -10.52 3.80
C GLY A 77 0.04 -10.13 2.95
N TRP A 78 0.18 -8.84 2.69
CA TRP A 78 1.32 -8.28 1.96
C TRP A 78 1.78 -6.96 2.59
N ASP A 79 3.05 -6.64 2.36
CA ASP A 79 3.57 -5.30 2.63
C ASP A 79 3.44 -4.42 1.37
N CYS A 80 3.94 -3.19 1.42
CA CYS A 80 3.80 -2.24 0.32
C CYS A 80 4.40 -2.76 -1.00
N SER A 81 5.62 -3.26 -0.97
CA SER A 81 6.29 -3.80 -2.15
C SER A 81 5.75 -5.17 -2.56
N GLY A 82 5.28 -5.96 -1.59
CA GLY A 82 4.62 -7.24 -1.84
C GLY A 82 3.30 -7.09 -2.58
N PHE A 83 2.52 -6.07 -2.22
CA PHE A 83 1.29 -5.71 -2.92
C PHE A 83 1.57 -5.34 -4.38
N VAL A 84 2.53 -4.45 -4.59
CA VAL A 84 2.93 -4.02 -5.94
C VAL A 84 3.43 -5.22 -6.75
N GLN A 85 4.28 -6.06 -6.16
CA GLN A 85 4.79 -7.27 -6.80
C GLN A 85 3.66 -8.21 -7.21
N TYR A 86 2.71 -8.46 -6.31
CA TYR A 86 1.58 -9.38 -6.57
C TYR A 86 0.70 -8.87 -7.70
N VAL A 87 0.30 -7.60 -7.67
CA VAL A 87 -0.57 -7.00 -8.68
C VAL A 87 0.05 -7.10 -10.06
N PHE A 88 1.31 -6.69 -10.21
CA PHE A 88 2.00 -6.74 -11.50
C PHE A 88 2.27 -8.15 -11.98
N ALA A 89 2.46 -9.11 -11.08
CA ALA A 89 2.62 -10.52 -11.45
C ALA A 89 1.39 -11.07 -12.19
N GLN A 90 0.21 -10.56 -11.88
CA GLN A 90 -1.02 -10.93 -12.57
C GLN A 90 -1.09 -10.38 -14.02
N PHE A 91 -0.22 -9.43 -14.34
CA PHE A 91 -0.08 -8.84 -15.67
C PHE A 91 1.20 -9.30 -16.37
N ASP A 92 1.77 -10.43 -15.91
CA ASP A 92 3.01 -11.02 -16.44
C ASP A 92 4.25 -10.12 -16.27
N VAL A 93 4.23 -9.23 -15.30
CA VAL A 93 5.37 -8.38 -14.95
C VAL A 93 5.99 -8.89 -13.64
N SER A 94 7.23 -9.34 -13.73
CA SER A 94 7.98 -9.81 -12.55
C SER A 94 8.73 -8.65 -11.91
N LEU A 95 8.47 -8.38 -10.64
CA LEU A 95 9.09 -7.29 -9.89
C LEU A 95 9.83 -7.84 -8.66
N PRO A 96 10.90 -7.17 -8.22
CA PRO A 96 11.54 -7.51 -6.95
C PRO A 96 10.64 -7.15 -5.76
N HIS A 97 10.75 -7.93 -4.68
CA HIS A 97 9.97 -7.70 -3.45
C HIS A 97 10.74 -6.76 -2.50
N GLN A 98 11.03 -5.55 -2.99
CA GLN A 98 11.66 -4.47 -2.21
C GLN A 98 11.31 -3.13 -2.84
N SER A 99 10.87 -2.17 -2.04
CA SER A 99 10.53 -0.82 -2.52
C SER A 99 11.75 -0.13 -3.15
N GLY A 100 12.92 -0.24 -2.52
CA GLY A 100 14.15 0.32 -3.07
C GLY A 100 14.55 -0.25 -4.41
N SER A 101 14.37 -1.55 -4.63
CA SER A 101 14.63 -2.21 -5.90
C SER A 101 13.59 -1.87 -6.96
N GLN A 102 12.35 -1.61 -6.55
CA GLN A 102 11.28 -1.19 -7.46
C GLN A 102 11.51 0.22 -8.01
N MET A 103 12.38 1.01 -7.42
CA MET A 103 12.80 2.31 -7.94
C MET A 103 13.54 2.24 -9.28
N SER A 104 14.01 1.06 -9.68
CA SER A 104 14.83 0.86 -10.86
C SER A 104 14.15 0.04 -11.95
N VAL A 105 12.91 -0.38 -11.76
CA VAL A 105 12.19 -1.20 -12.74
C VAL A 105 11.63 -0.35 -13.88
N GLY A 106 11.48 -0.93 -15.05
CA GLY A 106 10.84 -0.28 -16.19
C GLY A 106 11.54 1.00 -16.65
N SER A 107 10.75 1.97 -17.07
CA SER A 107 11.22 3.26 -17.57
C SER A 107 10.90 4.39 -16.60
N PRO A 108 11.78 5.41 -16.45
CA PRO A 108 11.49 6.53 -15.56
C PRO A 108 10.40 7.44 -16.12
N VAL A 109 9.58 7.98 -15.22
CA VAL A 109 8.62 9.04 -15.51
C VAL A 109 9.12 10.31 -14.81
N ALA A 110 9.19 11.41 -15.55
CA ALA A 110 9.91 12.60 -15.11
C ALA A 110 9.26 13.31 -13.91
N SER A 111 7.93 13.29 -13.80
CA SER A 111 7.21 13.99 -12.75
C SER A 111 5.86 13.36 -12.47
N LEU A 112 5.25 13.71 -11.33
CA LEU A 112 3.90 13.28 -10.99
C LEU A 112 2.86 13.80 -12.00
N ALA A 113 3.11 14.97 -12.59
CA ALA A 113 2.22 15.54 -13.62
C ALA A 113 2.17 14.65 -14.88
N GLU A 114 3.22 13.90 -15.17
CA GLU A 114 3.30 12.96 -16.28
C GLU A 114 2.92 11.52 -15.91
N ALA A 115 2.72 11.24 -14.62
CA ALA A 115 2.35 9.92 -14.15
C ALA A 115 0.96 9.53 -14.66
N GLN A 116 0.82 8.26 -14.99
CA GLN A 116 -0.42 7.67 -15.48
C GLN A 116 -0.85 6.52 -14.57
N PRO A 117 -2.15 6.19 -14.51
CA PRO A 117 -2.60 5.02 -13.77
C PRO A 117 -1.81 3.76 -14.15
N GLY A 118 -1.38 3.01 -13.15
CA GLY A 118 -0.54 1.84 -13.33
C GLY A 118 0.96 2.11 -13.19
N ASP A 119 1.38 3.37 -13.09
CA ASP A 119 2.77 3.70 -12.77
C ASP A 119 3.10 3.33 -11.33
N ILE A 120 4.34 2.94 -11.07
CA ILE A 120 4.83 2.60 -9.74
C ILE A 120 5.50 3.83 -9.13
N LEU A 121 5.11 4.20 -7.92
CA LEU A 121 5.80 5.19 -7.10
C LEU A 121 6.54 4.44 -6.01
N ALA A 122 7.86 4.64 -5.91
CA ALA A 122 8.68 3.92 -4.93
C ALA A 122 9.81 4.80 -4.39
N ASN A 123 10.10 4.64 -3.11
CA ASN A 123 11.30 5.13 -2.47
C ASN A 123 11.93 4.01 -1.64
N GLY A 124 12.95 4.29 -0.85
CA GLY A 124 13.60 3.28 -0.02
C GLY A 124 12.73 2.69 1.09
N SER A 125 11.58 3.30 1.38
CA SER A 125 10.71 2.94 2.52
C SER A 125 9.32 2.49 2.11
N HIS A 126 8.85 2.84 0.91
CA HIS A 126 7.46 2.60 0.51
C HIS A 126 7.34 2.42 -1.00
N ALA A 127 6.32 1.69 -1.42
CA ALA A 127 5.95 1.52 -2.82
C ALA A 127 4.44 1.57 -2.96
N ALA A 128 3.96 2.08 -4.09
CA ALA A 128 2.53 2.26 -4.36
C ALA A 128 2.27 2.22 -5.86
N ILE A 129 1.00 1.99 -6.22
CA ILE A 129 0.53 2.02 -7.61
C ILE A 129 -0.27 3.30 -7.82
N TYR A 130 0.15 4.13 -8.76
CA TYR A 130 -0.56 5.37 -9.09
C TYR A 130 -1.88 5.05 -9.78
N ILE A 131 -2.95 5.70 -9.32
CA ILE A 131 -4.30 5.48 -9.85
C ILE A 131 -4.90 6.74 -10.48
N GLY A 132 -4.14 7.83 -10.57
CA GLY A 132 -4.58 9.10 -11.11
C GLY A 132 -4.96 10.11 -10.04
N ASN A 133 -5.10 11.36 -10.43
CA ASN A 133 -5.56 12.46 -9.56
C ASN A 133 -4.75 12.66 -8.27
N GLY A 134 -3.46 12.35 -8.30
CA GLY A 134 -2.59 12.47 -7.11
C GLY A 134 -2.83 11.39 -6.06
N MET A 135 -3.49 10.30 -6.42
CA MET A 135 -3.85 9.20 -5.52
C MET A 135 -3.08 7.94 -5.89
N VAL A 136 -2.83 7.11 -4.89
CA VAL A 136 -2.21 5.80 -5.08
C VAL A 136 -3.01 4.71 -4.37
N MET A 137 -2.91 3.48 -4.89
CA MET A 137 -3.36 2.28 -4.21
C MET A 137 -2.15 1.59 -3.61
N ASN A 138 -2.18 1.28 -2.33
CA ASN A 138 -1.03 0.74 -1.61
C ASN A 138 -1.43 -0.08 -0.39
N ALA A 139 -0.53 -0.95 0.05
CA ALA A 139 -0.57 -1.56 1.36
C ALA A 139 0.21 -0.66 2.32
N MET A 140 -0.47 -0.03 3.27
CA MET A 140 0.06 1.09 4.04
C MET A 140 0.78 0.66 5.32
N SER A 141 0.08 -0.06 6.19
CA SER A 141 0.60 -0.52 7.47
C SER A 141 -0.31 -1.60 8.06
N PRO A 142 0.14 -2.35 9.08
CA PRO A 142 -0.72 -3.34 9.73
C PRO A 142 -2.02 -2.77 10.29
N SER A 143 -2.03 -1.51 10.71
CA SER A 143 -3.22 -0.84 11.25
C SER A 143 -4.15 -0.30 10.16
N GLN A 144 -3.61 0.08 9.01
CA GLN A 144 -4.37 0.70 7.91
C GLN A 144 -4.77 -0.29 6.81
N GLY A 145 -3.98 -1.36 6.64
CA GLY A 145 -4.22 -2.33 5.58
C GLY A 145 -3.95 -1.76 4.20
N THR A 146 -4.68 -2.26 3.21
CA THR A 146 -4.56 -1.87 1.81
C THR A 146 -5.68 -0.91 1.43
N GLY A 147 -5.34 0.18 0.75
CA GLY A 147 -6.35 1.16 0.36
C GLY A 147 -5.78 2.31 -0.46
N VAL A 148 -6.68 3.21 -0.83
CA VAL A 148 -6.36 4.43 -1.58
C VAL A 148 -5.86 5.51 -0.61
N ALA A 149 -4.81 6.23 -1.02
CA ALA A 149 -4.28 7.35 -0.24
C ALA A 149 -3.71 8.42 -1.18
N PRO A 150 -3.70 9.70 -0.75
CA PRO A 150 -2.98 10.74 -1.48
C PRO A 150 -1.48 10.49 -1.48
N VAL A 151 -0.83 10.77 -2.60
CA VAL A 151 0.64 10.59 -2.74
C VAL A 151 1.40 11.29 -1.61
N GLY A 152 1.03 12.52 -1.29
CA GLY A 152 1.70 13.32 -0.25
C GLY A 152 1.57 12.76 1.17
N MET A 153 0.65 11.84 1.41
CA MET A 153 0.48 11.21 2.73
C MET A 153 1.28 9.92 2.89
N VAL A 154 1.74 9.32 1.82
CA VAL A 154 2.43 8.03 1.86
C VAL A 154 3.84 8.07 1.29
N MET A 155 4.13 9.04 0.42
CA MET A 155 5.45 9.23 -0.19
C MET A 155 6.10 10.49 0.39
N TYR A 156 7.01 10.30 1.32
CA TYR A 156 7.75 11.40 1.94
C TYR A 156 9.10 11.59 1.24
N GLY A 157 9.44 12.85 0.98
CA GLY A 157 10.69 13.18 0.32
C GLY A 157 10.72 12.80 -1.15
N SER A 158 11.89 12.44 -1.65
CA SER A 158 12.08 12.03 -3.04
C SER A 158 11.59 10.60 -3.27
N TYR A 159 10.98 10.38 -4.42
CA TYR A 159 10.55 9.05 -4.86
C TYR A 159 10.73 8.92 -6.37
N ALA A 160 10.85 7.68 -6.84
CA ALA A 160 10.91 7.37 -8.25
C ALA A 160 9.50 7.05 -8.78
N ILE A 161 9.24 7.43 -10.02
CA ILE A 161 8.04 7.05 -10.75
C ILE A 161 8.48 6.18 -11.91
N ARG A 162 7.97 4.95 -11.98
CA ARG A 162 8.42 3.95 -12.97
C ARG A 162 7.23 3.40 -13.75
N ARG A 163 7.42 3.20 -15.03
CA ARG A 163 6.41 2.65 -15.92
C ARG A 163 6.89 1.32 -16.49
N VAL A 164 6.12 0.26 -16.25
CA VAL A 164 6.45 -1.10 -16.68
C VAL A 164 5.46 -1.66 -17.72
N LEU A 165 4.37 -0.95 -17.96
CA LEU A 165 3.36 -1.30 -18.97
C LEU A 165 3.06 -0.14 -19.90
#